data_88477f6177926aa7611609af5076aebe
#
_entry.id   88477f6177926aa7611609af5076aebe
#
_cell.length_a   1.000
_cell.length_b   1.000
_cell.length_c   1.000
_cell.angle_alpha   90.00
_cell.angle_beta   90.00
_cell.angle_gamma   90.00
#
_symmetry.space_group_name_H-M   'P 1'
#
loop_
_entity.id
_entity.type
_entity.pdbx_description
1 polymer ?
#
loop_
_entity_poly.entity_id
_entity_poly.type
_entity_poly.pdbx_seq_one_letter_code
_entity_poly.pdbx_strand_id
1 'polypeptide(L)'
;MNTNEQRIPASALPISPQWVDHLQQNFITYFRLFAGLPGITFAEEAVIWSAGQGDIILSTQLADSDLDQQIDKTLHRIGQHTDAVDWMVFPACRPVDLGEHLRKRGEVGGPAGEWMLHGQIGGPGGNWMWLDLTTLGAPPATPDGFHVKQVINQAMFDEWTVINATGFGADDYSAFHAAYSRHGFGPDAQAIHFIGYVGTAAVTSATLLVAGGSASVYNVSTPTALRRQGLGGAITHAALQVARARGYRDTWIWASDLGKSVYAKLGFVLTDFGIREYQWKKRSA
;
A
#
# COMPACT_ATOMS: atom_id res chain seq x y z
N MET A 1 -6.02 19.22 -12.25
CA MET A 1 -5.30 19.05 -13.54
C MET A 1 -5.54 17.64 -14.00
N ASN A 2 -6.43 17.44 -14.99
CA ASN A 2 -6.67 16.12 -15.58
C ASN A 2 -5.52 15.80 -16.53
N THR A 3 -4.44 15.25 -16.03
CA THR A 3 -3.54 14.52 -16.90
C THR A 3 -4.15 13.15 -17.13
N ASN A 4 -4.64 12.94 -18.34
CA ASN A 4 -5.04 11.63 -18.84
C ASN A 4 -3.76 10.77 -18.95
N GLU A 5 -3.15 10.42 -17.81
CA GLU A 5 -1.96 9.57 -17.77
C GLU A 5 -2.37 8.19 -18.25
N GLN A 6 -1.81 7.79 -19.38
CA GLN A 6 -2.10 6.51 -20.00
C GLN A 6 -1.66 5.38 -19.07
N ARG A 7 -2.64 4.61 -18.57
CA ARG A 7 -2.40 3.40 -17.78
C ARG A 7 -2.32 2.21 -18.71
N ILE A 8 -1.35 1.34 -18.47
CA ILE A 8 -1.27 0.07 -19.20
C ILE A 8 -2.26 -0.89 -18.54
N PRO A 9 -3.19 -1.52 -19.29
CA PRO A 9 -4.08 -2.51 -18.71
C PRO A 9 -3.29 -3.75 -18.27
N ALA A 10 -3.68 -4.36 -17.17
CA ALA A 10 -3.03 -5.57 -16.64
C ALA A 10 -2.96 -6.70 -17.69
N SER A 11 -3.96 -6.80 -18.57
CA SER A 11 -3.99 -7.79 -19.67
C SER A 11 -2.89 -7.62 -20.71
N ALA A 12 -2.22 -6.47 -20.76
CA ALA A 12 -1.07 -6.21 -21.64
C ALA A 12 0.27 -6.51 -20.98
N LEU A 13 0.28 -6.89 -19.69
CA LEU A 13 1.49 -7.24 -18.95
C LEU A 13 1.75 -8.75 -19.03
N PRO A 14 3.01 -9.19 -18.93
CA PRO A 14 3.37 -10.62 -18.91
C PRO A 14 3.15 -11.25 -17.52
N ILE A 15 1.96 -11.05 -16.94
CA ILE A 15 1.58 -11.54 -15.61
C ILE A 15 0.51 -12.64 -15.71
N SER A 16 0.49 -13.54 -14.73
CA SER A 16 -0.55 -14.57 -14.66
C SER A 16 -1.90 -13.99 -14.23
N PRO A 17 -3.03 -14.64 -14.53
CA PRO A 17 -4.34 -14.21 -14.04
C PRO A 17 -4.42 -14.09 -12.50
N GLN A 18 -3.70 -14.97 -11.76
CA GLN A 18 -3.66 -14.94 -10.30
C GLN A 18 -2.75 -13.85 -9.73
N TRP A 19 -2.01 -13.13 -10.56
CA TRP A 19 -1.03 -12.15 -10.09
C TRP A 19 -1.67 -11.03 -9.29
N VAL A 20 -2.84 -10.55 -9.72
CA VAL A 20 -3.57 -9.49 -9.00
C VAL A 20 -4.07 -10.00 -7.64
N ASP A 21 -4.41 -11.29 -7.53
CA ASP A 21 -4.78 -11.90 -6.25
C ASP A 21 -3.57 -11.95 -5.30
N HIS A 22 -2.37 -12.27 -5.82
CA HIS A 22 -1.13 -12.21 -5.04
C HIS A 22 -0.83 -10.78 -4.57
N LEU A 23 -1.03 -9.76 -5.43
CA LEU A 23 -0.93 -8.36 -5.06
C LEU A 23 -1.89 -8.05 -3.90
N GLN A 24 -3.16 -8.43 -4.02
CA GLN A 24 -4.17 -8.21 -2.98
C GLN A 24 -3.78 -8.88 -1.67
N GLN A 25 -3.31 -10.12 -1.68
CA GLN A 25 -2.87 -10.83 -0.48
C GLN A 25 -1.65 -10.16 0.19
N ASN A 26 -0.70 -9.64 -0.59
CA ASN A 26 0.41 -8.86 -0.06
C ASN A 26 -0.10 -7.57 0.59
N PHE A 27 -1.02 -6.87 -0.06
CA PHE A 27 -1.63 -5.64 0.43
C PHE A 27 -2.42 -5.88 1.73
N ILE A 28 -3.22 -6.95 1.81
CA ILE A 28 -3.90 -7.37 3.06
C ILE A 28 -2.87 -7.66 4.16
N THR A 29 -1.78 -8.36 3.81
CA THR A 29 -0.74 -8.71 4.78
C THR A 29 -0.08 -7.46 5.37
N TYR A 30 0.12 -6.41 4.57
CA TYR A 30 0.64 -5.14 5.07
C TYR A 30 -0.21 -4.59 6.23
N PHE A 31 -1.53 -4.53 6.08
CA PHE A 31 -2.43 -4.06 7.14
C PHE A 31 -2.53 -5.05 8.31
N ARG A 32 -2.48 -6.36 8.03
CA ARG A 32 -2.48 -7.40 9.06
C ARG A 32 -1.28 -7.28 10.03
N LEU A 33 -0.15 -6.73 9.59
CA LEU A 33 1.00 -6.47 10.48
C LEU A 33 0.64 -5.60 11.68
N PHE A 34 -0.38 -4.78 11.58
CA PHE A 34 -0.83 -3.87 12.64
C PHE A 34 -1.96 -4.46 13.52
N ALA A 35 -2.51 -5.62 13.17
CA ALA A 35 -3.61 -6.25 13.90
C ALA A 35 -3.28 -6.46 15.39
N GLY A 36 -4.21 -6.13 16.28
CA GLY A 36 -4.05 -6.29 17.72
C GLY A 36 -3.18 -5.24 18.44
N LEU A 37 -2.76 -4.18 17.74
CA LEU A 37 -2.17 -3.01 18.39
C LEU A 37 -3.25 -2.09 18.97
N PRO A 38 -2.96 -1.35 20.05
CA PRO A 38 -3.90 -0.39 20.62
C PRO A 38 -4.38 0.62 19.59
N GLY A 39 -5.70 0.89 19.58
CA GLY A 39 -6.31 1.84 18.63
C GLY A 39 -6.44 1.33 17.19
N ILE A 40 -6.01 0.10 16.90
CA ILE A 40 -6.10 -0.49 15.56
C ILE A 40 -7.06 -1.68 15.58
N THR A 41 -8.06 -1.62 14.72
CA THR A 41 -8.97 -2.74 14.46
C THR A 41 -8.61 -3.34 13.09
N PHE A 42 -8.40 -4.64 13.07
CA PHE A 42 -8.28 -5.43 11.84
C PHE A 42 -9.25 -6.60 11.93
N ALA A 43 -10.20 -6.66 10.99
CA ALA A 43 -11.21 -7.72 10.94
C ALA A 43 -11.03 -8.54 9.66
N GLU A 44 -11.11 -9.86 9.79
CA GLU A 44 -10.87 -10.81 8.71
C GLU A 44 -12.02 -11.83 8.67
N GLU A 45 -13.09 -11.43 7.99
CA GLU A 45 -14.32 -12.20 7.79
C GLU A 45 -14.70 -12.14 6.30
N ALA A 46 -15.99 -12.18 5.97
CA ALA A 46 -16.47 -11.96 4.59
C ALA A 46 -16.04 -10.61 4.03
N VAL A 47 -15.81 -9.63 4.86
CA VAL A 47 -15.18 -8.35 4.51
C VAL A 47 -13.93 -8.19 5.37
N ILE A 48 -12.78 -8.01 4.72
CA ILE A 48 -11.50 -7.73 5.38
C ILE A 48 -11.29 -6.23 5.40
N TRP A 49 -11.10 -5.65 6.59
CA TRP A 49 -10.93 -4.21 6.74
C TRP A 49 -10.01 -3.85 7.91
N SER A 50 -9.45 -2.66 7.84
CA SER A 50 -8.63 -2.06 8.90
C SER A 50 -9.17 -0.67 9.25
N ALA A 51 -9.10 -0.29 10.52
CA ALA A 51 -9.34 1.07 11.02
C ALA A 51 -8.27 1.47 12.04
N GLY A 52 -7.92 2.76 12.05
CA GLY A 52 -6.85 3.32 12.88
C GLY A 52 -5.46 3.25 12.25
N GLN A 53 -5.25 2.33 11.31
CA GLN A 53 -4.06 2.27 10.45
C GLN A 53 -4.52 2.16 9.00
N GLY A 54 -4.79 3.31 8.37
CA GLY A 54 -5.43 3.37 7.06
C GLY A 54 -6.85 2.80 7.13
N ASP A 55 -7.84 3.64 7.24
CA ASP A 55 -9.25 3.25 7.32
C ASP A 55 -9.71 2.73 5.96
N ILE A 56 -9.64 1.39 5.77
CA ILE A 56 -9.70 0.78 4.45
C ILE A 56 -10.38 -0.60 4.48
N ILE A 57 -11.20 -0.86 3.45
CA ILE A 57 -11.71 -2.20 3.14
C ILE A 57 -10.83 -2.81 2.06
N LEU A 58 -10.28 -3.98 2.33
CA LEU A 58 -9.22 -4.64 1.56
C LEU A 58 -9.71 -5.80 0.71
N SER A 59 -10.83 -6.42 1.11
CA SER A 59 -11.44 -7.55 0.41
C SER A 59 -12.92 -7.64 0.77
N THR A 60 -13.73 -8.12 -0.16
CA THR A 60 -15.17 -8.29 0.01
C THR A 60 -15.60 -9.61 -0.63
N GLN A 61 -16.28 -10.46 0.17
CA GLN A 61 -16.86 -11.73 -0.25
C GLN A 61 -18.30 -11.80 0.30
N LEU A 62 -19.17 -10.96 -0.23
CA LEU A 62 -20.59 -10.90 0.14
C LEU A 62 -21.42 -11.76 -0.80
N ALA A 63 -22.57 -12.26 -0.31
CA ALA A 63 -23.52 -12.98 -1.14
C ALA A 63 -24.32 -12.01 -2.02
N ASP A 64 -24.81 -12.49 -3.16
CA ASP A 64 -25.70 -11.70 -4.05
C ASP A 64 -27.06 -11.41 -3.37
N SER A 65 -27.54 -12.34 -2.51
CA SER A 65 -28.77 -12.13 -1.74
C SER A 65 -28.58 -11.06 -0.68
N ASP A 66 -29.54 -10.13 -0.57
CA ASP A 66 -29.56 -9.08 0.45
C ASP A 66 -28.29 -8.23 0.50
N LEU A 67 -27.61 -8.03 -0.66
CA LEU A 67 -26.33 -7.35 -0.75
C LEU A 67 -26.35 -5.96 -0.10
N ASP A 68 -27.41 -5.19 -0.35
CA ASP A 68 -27.55 -3.85 0.24
C ASP A 68 -27.57 -3.89 1.77
N GLN A 69 -28.28 -4.86 2.35
CA GLN A 69 -28.30 -5.03 3.82
C GLN A 69 -26.92 -5.45 4.36
N GLN A 70 -26.19 -6.28 3.63
CA GLN A 70 -24.84 -6.70 4.01
C GLN A 70 -23.84 -5.51 3.95
N ILE A 71 -23.95 -4.65 2.93
CA ILE A 71 -23.17 -3.42 2.83
C ILE A 71 -23.49 -2.50 4.02
N ASP A 72 -24.77 -2.29 4.33
CA ASP A 72 -25.19 -1.44 5.45
C ASP A 72 -24.65 -1.94 6.79
N LYS A 73 -24.74 -3.25 7.05
CA LYS A 73 -24.20 -3.87 8.27
C LYS A 73 -22.67 -3.67 8.34
N THR A 74 -21.97 -3.80 7.20
CA THR A 74 -20.53 -3.60 7.12
C THR A 74 -20.17 -2.17 7.48
N LEU A 75 -20.82 -1.19 6.85
CA LEU A 75 -20.56 0.23 7.12
C LEU A 75 -20.93 0.65 8.52
N HIS A 76 -22.06 0.13 9.06
CA HIS A 76 -22.44 0.39 10.45
C HIS A 76 -21.38 -0.12 11.44
N ARG A 77 -20.85 -1.32 11.21
CA ARG A 77 -19.78 -1.90 12.05
C ARG A 77 -18.49 -1.08 11.95
N ILE A 78 -18.04 -0.74 10.76
CA ILE A 78 -16.83 0.07 10.53
C ILE A 78 -17.00 1.45 11.15
N GLY A 79 -18.19 2.04 11.03
CA GLY A 79 -18.54 3.35 11.56
C GLY A 79 -18.48 3.47 13.10
N GLN A 80 -18.31 2.36 13.82
CA GLN A 80 -18.00 2.36 15.25
C GLN A 80 -16.52 2.62 15.54
N HIS A 81 -15.67 2.56 14.52
CA HIS A 81 -14.21 2.65 14.65
C HIS A 81 -13.62 3.85 13.89
N THR A 82 -14.27 4.30 12.82
CA THR A 82 -13.81 5.42 12.00
C THR A 82 -14.98 6.18 11.39
N ASP A 83 -14.76 7.44 11.03
CA ASP A 83 -15.75 8.30 10.37
C ASP A 83 -15.59 8.35 8.84
N ALA A 84 -14.58 7.69 8.29
CA ALA A 84 -14.36 7.56 6.86
C ALA A 84 -13.67 6.24 6.54
N VAL A 85 -13.96 5.66 5.37
CA VAL A 85 -13.31 4.43 4.91
C VAL A 85 -13.15 4.41 3.39
N ASP A 86 -12.00 3.98 2.94
CA ASP A 86 -11.73 3.69 1.53
C ASP A 86 -12.09 2.24 1.23
N TRP A 87 -13.04 2.01 0.33
CA TRP A 87 -13.44 0.66 -0.09
C TRP A 87 -12.71 0.27 -1.37
N MET A 88 -11.72 -0.60 -1.25
CA MET A 88 -10.98 -1.13 -2.39
C MET A 88 -11.70 -2.34 -2.97
N VAL A 89 -12.14 -2.23 -4.21
CA VAL A 89 -12.77 -3.33 -4.95
C VAL A 89 -11.72 -3.92 -5.90
N PHE A 90 -11.18 -5.05 -5.50
CA PHE A 90 -10.27 -5.85 -6.33
C PHE A 90 -11.05 -6.78 -7.27
N PRO A 91 -10.46 -7.27 -8.36
CA PRO A 91 -11.13 -8.21 -9.29
C PRO A 91 -11.64 -9.49 -8.62
N ALA A 92 -11.01 -9.93 -7.53
CA ALA A 92 -11.43 -11.09 -6.74
C ALA A 92 -12.61 -10.81 -5.80
N CYS A 93 -13.03 -9.56 -5.60
CA CYS A 93 -14.19 -9.23 -4.77
C CYS A 93 -15.49 -9.81 -5.33
N ARG A 94 -16.40 -10.16 -4.43
CA ARG A 94 -17.73 -10.67 -4.78
C ARG A 94 -18.80 -9.87 -4.03
N PRO A 95 -19.96 -9.65 -4.63
CA PRO A 95 -20.29 -10.05 -6.01
C PRO A 95 -19.44 -9.30 -7.06
N VAL A 96 -19.42 -9.80 -8.30
CA VAL A 96 -18.59 -9.24 -9.39
C VAL A 96 -18.97 -7.79 -9.71
N ASP A 97 -20.24 -7.45 -9.57
CA ASP A 97 -20.81 -6.12 -9.79
C ASP A 97 -20.86 -5.24 -8.53
N LEU A 98 -20.15 -5.63 -7.46
CA LEU A 98 -20.08 -4.88 -6.21
C LEU A 98 -19.81 -3.38 -6.44
N GLY A 99 -18.87 -3.06 -7.33
CA GLY A 99 -18.54 -1.67 -7.65
C GLY A 99 -19.72 -0.88 -8.21
N GLU A 100 -20.59 -1.51 -8.99
CA GLU A 100 -21.80 -0.88 -9.50
C GLU A 100 -22.81 -0.62 -8.38
N HIS A 101 -23.00 -1.58 -7.47
CA HIS A 101 -23.84 -1.41 -6.29
C HIS A 101 -23.34 -0.27 -5.40
N LEU A 102 -22.05 -0.22 -5.13
CA LEU A 102 -21.45 0.86 -4.33
C LEU A 102 -21.68 2.23 -5.01
N ARG A 103 -21.48 2.33 -6.33
CA ARG A 103 -21.70 3.55 -7.08
C ARG A 103 -23.14 4.01 -7.01
N LYS A 104 -24.12 3.13 -7.25
CA LYS A 104 -25.55 3.45 -7.18
C LYS A 104 -25.95 3.97 -5.80
N ARG A 105 -25.42 3.40 -4.74
CA ARG A 105 -25.69 3.84 -3.36
C ARG A 105 -25.16 5.25 -3.11
N GLY A 106 -24.01 5.60 -3.67
CA GLY A 106 -23.46 6.94 -3.61
C GLY A 106 -24.33 7.99 -4.32
N GLU A 107 -24.92 7.65 -5.45
CA GLU A 107 -25.83 8.52 -6.20
C GLU A 107 -27.15 8.75 -5.45
N VAL A 108 -27.62 7.80 -4.65
CA VAL A 108 -28.89 7.87 -3.90
C VAL A 108 -28.72 8.43 -2.49
N GLY A 109 -27.51 8.80 -2.08
CA GLY A 109 -27.24 9.35 -0.75
C GLY A 109 -26.89 8.33 0.32
N GLY A 110 -26.56 7.11 -0.07
CA GLY A 110 -26.10 6.04 0.82
C GLY A 110 -27.19 5.42 1.70
N PRO A 111 -26.83 4.37 2.45
CA PRO A 111 -27.78 3.65 3.29
C PRO A 111 -28.21 4.49 4.47
N ALA A 112 -29.53 4.57 4.67
CA ALA A 112 -30.18 5.11 5.87
C ALA A 112 -29.64 6.48 6.36
N GLY A 113 -28.91 7.21 5.54
CA GLY A 113 -28.46 8.55 5.84
C GLY A 113 -27.16 8.70 6.65
N GLU A 114 -26.50 7.62 7.07
CA GLU A 114 -25.31 7.72 7.91
C GLU A 114 -24.00 7.92 7.11
N TRP A 115 -23.92 7.39 5.89
CA TRP A 115 -22.71 7.44 5.06
C TRP A 115 -22.97 8.10 3.71
N MET A 116 -22.01 8.90 3.26
CA MET A 116 -22.02 9.52 1.94
C MET A 116 -20.79 9.10 1.15
N LEU A 117 -20.98 8.88 -0.16
CA LEU A 117 -19.88 8.69 -1.08
C LEU A 117 -19.21 10.03 -1.38
N HIS A 118 -17.90 10.11 -1.19
CA HIS A 118 -17.07 11.23 -1.56
C HIS A 118 -15.98 10.81 -2.54
N GLY A 119 -15.61 11.70 -3.47
CA GLY A 119 -14.48 11.51 -4.37
C GLY A 119 -14.81 10.86 -5.71
N GLN A 120 -13.81 10.34 -6.39
CA GLN A 120 -13.96 9.71 -7.70
C GLN A 120 -14.63 8.35 -7.58
N ILE A 121 -15.87 8.28 -7.99
CA ILE A 121 -16.66 7.04 -7.99
C ILE A 121 -16.08 6.07 -9.02
N GLY A 122 -15.51 4.95 -8.56
CA GLY A 122 -15.02 3.89 -9.42
C GLY A 122 -13.80 4.26 -10.27
N GLY A 123 -13.06 5.27 -9.87
CA GLY A 123 -11.77 5.57 -10.48
C GLY A 123 -10.74 4.48 -10.19
N PRO A 124 -9.63 4.41 -10.95
CA PRO A 124 -8.54 3.51 -10.62
C PRO A 124 -7.97 3.90 -9.24
N GLY A 125 -8.05 3.00 -8.26
CA GLY A 125 -7.68 3.25 -6.87
C GLY A 125 -6.22 3.59 -6.70
N GLY A 126 -5.84 4.86 -6.90
CA GLY A 126 -4.48 5.34 -6.72
C GLY A 126 -3.52 5.03 -7.88
N ASN A 127 -2.24 5.25 -7.64
CA ASN A 127 -1.19 5.06 -8.65
C ASN A 127 -0.54 3.67 -8.50
N TRP A 128 -1.22 2.63 -8.95
CA TRP A 128 -0.67 1.29 -9.01
C TRP A 128 0.34 1.20 -10.15
N MET A 129 1.53 0.74 -9.85
CA MET A 129 2.61 0.61 -10.83
C MET A 129 3.21 -0.79 -10.78
N TRP A 130 3.64 -1.31 -11.91
CA TRP A 130 4.25 -2.63 -12.09
C TRP A 130 5.64 -2.51 -12.70
N LEU A 131 6.53 -3.44 -12.34
CA LEU A 131 7.88 -3.56 -12.89
C LEU A 131 8.25 -5.03 -13.10
N ASP A 132 8.78 -5.36 -14.27
CA ASP A 132 9.53 -6.60 -14.50
C ASP A 132 10.93 -6.47 -13.88
N LEU A 133 11.20 -7.23 -12.84
CA LEU A 133 12.49 -7.21 -12.14
C LEU A 133 13.65 -7.72 -12.98
N THR A 134 13.39 -8.46 -14.08
CA THR A 134 14.42 -8.90 -15.00
C THR A 134 15.00 -7.71 -15.78
N THR A 135 14.23 -6.63 -15.92
CA THR A 135 14.62 -5.39 -16.61
C THR A 135 15.18 -4.32 -15.66
N LEU A 136 15.25 -4.61 -14.34
CA LEU A 136 15.79 -3.65 -13.37
C LEU A 136 17.20 -3.24 -13.73
N GLY A 137 17.37 -1.96 -14.09
CA GLY A 137 18.64 -1.38 -14.52
C GLY A 137 19.59 -1.03 -13.38
N ALA A 138 20.52 -0.13 -13.65
CA ALA A 138 21.43 0.40 -12.64
C ALA A 138 20.69 1.32 -11.63
N PRO A 139 21.22 1.44 -10.40
CA PRO A 139 20.66 2.37 -9.42
C PRO A 139 20.80 3.82 -9.90
N PRO A 140 19.90 4.72 -9.47
CA PRO A 140 20.04 6.16 -9.73
C PRO A 140 21.33 6.72 -9.14
N ALA A 141 21.83 7.81 -9.71
CA ALA A 141 22.93 8.56 -9.13
C ALA A 141 22.54 9.10 -7.74
N THR A 142 23.46 9.04 -6.80
CA THR A 142 23.34 9.46 -5.42
C THR A 142 24.55 10.28 -4.98
N PRO A 143 24.50 11.00 -3.85
CA PRO A 143 25.66 11.65 -3.28
C PRO A 143 26.82 10.66 -3.02
N ASP A 144 28.04 11.16 -3.04
CA ASP A 144 29.23 10.38 -2.71
C ASP A 144 29.12 9.77 -1.29
N GLY A 145 29.57 8.54 -1.15
CA GLY A 145 29.48 7.81 0.12
C GLY A 145 28.10 7.26 0.44
N PHE A 146 27.12 7.34 -0.47
CA PHE A 146 25.83 6.70 -0.26
C PHE A 146 25.96 5.17 -0.30
N HIS A 147 25.35 4.52 0.70
CA HIS A 147 25.25 3.06 0.77
C HIS A 147 23.97 2.64 1.50
N VAL A 148 23.52 1.42 1.27
CA VAL A 148 22.30 0.86 1.88
C VAL A 148 22.67 -0.30 2.79
N LYS A 149 22.05 -0.35 3.99
CA LYS A 149 22.11 -1.49 4.89
C LYS A 149 20.72 -2.06 5.14
N GLN A 150 20.64 -3.37 5.22
CA GLN A 150 19.46 -4.04 5.74
C GLN A 150 19.46 -3.95 7.27
N VAL A 151 18.28 -3.69 7.84
CA VAL A 151 18.04 -3.73 9.28
C VAL A 151 18.09 -5.18 9.76
N ILE A 152 18.92 -5.47 10.75
CA ILE A 152 19.15 -6.83 11.26
C ILE A 152 18.96 -6.94 12.78
N ASN A 153 18.68 -5.83 13.46
CA ASN A 153 18.47 -5.80 14.91
C ASN A 153 17.62 -4.59 15.32
N GLN A 154 17.20 -4.58 16.59
CA GLN A 154 16.34 -3.53 17.13
C GLN A 154 16.97 -2.14 17.04
N ALA A 155 18.25 -1.96 17.36
CA ALA A 155 18.89 -0.66 17.33
C ALA A 155 18.87 -0.02 15.92
N MET A 156 19.13 -0.82 14.88
CA MET A 156 18.98 -0.36 13.49
C MET A 156 17.52 -0.07 13.15
N PHE A 157 16.57 -0.84 13.69
CA PHE A 157 15.17 -0.60 13.46
C PHE A 157 14.67 0.68 14.14
N ASP A 158 15.17 1.00 15.32
CA ASP A 158 14.89 2.27 15.99
C ASP A 158 15.38 3.45 15.12
N GLU A 159 16.57 3.34 14.51
CA GLU A 159 17.09 4.33 13.56
C GLU A 159 16.22 4.41 12.29
N TRP A 160 15.80 3.24 11.73
CA TRP A 160 14.87 3.19 10.60
C TRP A 160 13.57 3.93 10.93
N THR A 161 13.02 3.73 12.13
CA THR A 161 11.78 4.34 12.58
C THR A 161 11.89 5.87 12.58
N VAL A 162 12.99 6.41 13.12
CA VAL A 162 13.23 7.86 13.16
C VAL A 162 13.28 8.46 11.75
N ILE A 163 14.05 7.85 10.83
CA ILE A 163 14.17 8.35 9.45
C ILE A 163 12.84 8.22 8.71
N ASN A 164 12.12 7.13 8.91
CA ASN A 164 10.85 6.90 8.24
C ASN A 164 9.80 7.92 8.71
N ALA A 165 9.64 8.11 10.01
CA ALA A 165 8.75 9.10 10.60
C ALA A 165 9.07 10.53 10.12
N THR A 166 10.35 10.92 10.19
CA THR A 166 10.81 12.24 9.75
C THR A 166 10.47 12.53 8.28
N GLY A 167 10.64 11.54 7.41
CA GLY A 167 10.36 11.72 5.98
C GLY A 167 8.88 11.76 5.63
N PHE A 168 8.02 11.14 6.45
CA PHE A 168 6.56 11.25 6.35
C PHE A 168 6.01 12.46 7.13
N GLY A 169 6.82 13.14 7.95
CA GLY A 169 6.37 14.25 8.79
C GLY A 169 5.40 13.79 9.88
N ALA A 170 5.56 12.55 10.38
CA ALA A 170 4.73 11.98 11.42
C ALA A 170 5.33 12.25 12.80
N ASP A 171 4.51 12.82 13.71
CA ASP A 171 4.91 13.08 15.08
C ASP A 171 4.87 11.82 15.96
N ASP A 172 3.97 10.88 15.64
CA ASP A 172 3.85 9.58 16.29
C ASP A 172 4.00 8.43 15.27
N TYR A 173 4.97 7.58 15.50
CA TYR A 173 5.27 6.41 14.68
C TYR A 173 5.26 5.11 15.51
N SER A 174 4.72 5.17 16.73
CA SER A 174 4.72 4.08 17.70
C SER A 174 4.00 2.83 17.19
N ALA A 175 2.90 2.98 16.45
CA ALA A 175 2.18 1.88 15.85
C ALA A 175 3.04 1.13 14.81
N PHE A 176 3.76 1.85 13.94
CA PHE A 176 4.70 1.25 12.99
C PHE A 176 5.84 0.54 13.69
N HIS A 177 6.44 1.21 14.70
CA HIS A 177 7.50 0.61 15.50
C HIS A 177 7.02 -0.68 16.17
N ALA A 178 5.87 -0.67 16.84
CA ALA A 178 5.32 -1.84 17.50
C ALA A 178 4.93 -2.95 16.51
N ALA A 179 4.33 -2.60 15.36
CA ALA A 179 3.95 -3.56 14.34
C ALA A 179 5.15 -4.35 13.82
N TYR A 180 6.19 -3.66 13.39
CA TYR A 180 7.33 -4.31 12.76
C TYR A 180 8.28 -4.98 13.76
N SER A 181 8.50 -4.40 14.95
CA SER A 181 9.38 -4.97 15.97
C SER A 181 8.97 -6.39 16.37
N ARG A 182 7.67 -6.66 16.49
CA ARG A 182 7.18 -7.99 16.91
C ARG A 182 7.34 -9.08 15.84
N HIS A 183 7.57 -8.71 14.57
CA HIS A 183 7.79 -9.65 13.47
C HIS A 183 9.26 -9.98 13.25
N GLY A 184 10.17 -9.29 13.98
CA GLY A 184 11.60 -9.53 13.95
C GLY A 184 12.29 -9.03 12.68
N PHE A 185 13.62 -9.17 12.69
CA PHE A 185 14.51 -8.68 11.64
C PHE A 185 15.44 -9.82 11.22
N GLY A 186 15.39 -10.22 10.00
CA GLY A 186 16.25 -11.29 9.53
C GLY A 186 16.07 -11.58 8.04
N PRO A 187 16.89 -12.48 7.51
CA PRO A 187 16.82 -12.82 6.08
C PRO A 187 15.47 -13.46 5.70
N ASP A 188 14.79 -14.12 6.63
CA ASP A 188 13.51 -14.81 6.39
C ASP A 188 12.29 -13.98 6.82
N ALA A 189 12.51 -12.75 7.33
CA ALA A 189 11.41 -11.87 7.70
C ALA A 189 10.55 -11.55 6.48
N GLN A 190 9.23 -11.46 6.67
CA GLN A 190 8.29 -11.02 5.63
C GLN A 190 8.49 -9.54 5.30
N ALA A 191 8.74 -8.71 6.32
CA ALA A 191 9.05 -7.30 6.19
C ALA A 191 10.57 -7.09 6.37
N ILE A 192 11.23 -6.66 5.31
CA ILE A 192 12.68 -6.42 5.29
C ILE A 192 12.91 -4.92 5.20
N HIS A 193 13.52 -4.36 6.21
CA HIS A 193 13.73 -2.92 6.31
C HIS A 193 15.13 -2.55 5.83
N PHE A 194 15.23 -1.37 5.20
CA PHE A 194 16.48 -0.83 4.66
C PHE A 194 16.67 0.61 5.12
N ILE A 195 17.92 0.96 5.44
CA ILE A 195 18.35 2.33 5.71
C ILE A 195 19.42 2.70 4.69
N GLY A 196 19.26 3.85 4.04
CA GLY A 196 20.30 4.45 3.22
C GLY A 196 21.06 5.49 4.02
N TYR A 197 22.38 5.45 3.91
CA TYR A 197 23.31 6.34 4.60
C TYR A 197 24.11 7.16 3.59
N VAL A 198 24.49 8.37 4.00
CA VAL A 198 25.59 9.15 3.38
C VAL A 198 26.66 9.31 4.47
N GLY A 199 27.81 8.67 4.27
CA GLY A 199 28.77 8.51 5.37
C GLY A 199 28.15 7.73 6.52
N THR A 200 28.02 8.35 7.70
CA THR A 200 27.41 7.73 8.89
C THR A 200 25.97 8.23 9.13
N ALA A 201 25.49 9.20 8.37
CA ALA A 201 24.16 9.78 8.56
C ALA A 201 23.10 8.96 7.82
N ALA A 202 22.05 8.51 8.52
CA ALA A 202 20.88 7.92 7.92
C ALA A 202 20.07 8.98 7.18
N VAL A 203 19.73 8.77 5.91
CA VAL A 203 19.14 9.78 5.02
C VAL A 203 17.87 9.33 4.32
N THR A 204 17.59 8.03 4.27
CA THR A 204 16.37 7.48 3.63
C THR A 204 16.08 6.08 4.15
N SER A 205 14.85 5.64 4.05
CA SER A 205 14.39 4.32 4.49
C SER A 205 13.40 3.70 3.51
N ALA A 206 13.29 2.37 3.54
CA ALA A 206 12.29 1.61 2.81
C ALA A 206 12.00 0.28 3.49
N THR A 207 10.88 -0.36 3.14
CA THR A 207 10.53 -1.72 3.55
C THR A 207 10.15 -2.52 2.32
N LEU A 208 10.75 -3.70 2.14
CA LEU A 208 10.29 -4.71 1.20
C LEU A 208 9.38 -5.68 1.97
N LEU A 209 8.13 -5.81 1.56
CA LEU A 209 7.22 -6.83 2.07
C LEU A 209 7.11 -7.97 1.06
N VAL A 210 7.39 -9.19 1.56
CA VAL A 210 7.31 -10.43 0.80
C VAL A 210 6.21 -11.28 1.40
N ALA A 211 5.06 -11.30 0.76
CA ALA A 211 3.87 -12.00 1.25
C ALA A 211 2.89 -12.32 0.11
N GLY A 212 2.00 -13.28 0.33
CA GLY A 212 0.91 -13.57 -0.60
C GLY A 212 1.35 -13.99 -2.01
N GLY A 213 2.60 -14.46 -2.18
CA GLY A 213 3.13 -14.83 -3.51
C GLY A 213 3.67 -13.64 -4.31
N SER A 214 3.72 -12.44 -3.74
CA SER A 214 4.28 -11.25 -4.38
C SER A 214 5.24 -10.47 -3.48
N ALA A 215 5.98 -9.54 -4.04
CA ALA A 215 6.86 -8.63 -3.35
C ALA A 215 6.52 -7.18 -3.70
N SER A 216 6.53 -6.29 -2.71
CA SER A 216 6.30 -4.87 -2.94
C SER A 216 7.09 -4.01 -1.96
N VAL A 217 7.43 -2.79 -2.39
CA VAL A 217 8.17 -1.84 -1.56
C VAL A 217 7.20 -0.84 -0.93
N TYR A 218 7.30 -0.72 0.38
CA TYR A 218 6.50 0.15 1.23
C TYR A 218 7.38 1.13 1.99
N ASN A 219 6.78 2.15 2.56
CA ASN A 219 7.42 3.06 3.51
C ASN A 219 8.71 3.67 2.98
N VAL A 220 8.76 3.96 1.67
CA VAL A 220 9.89 4.70 1.09
C VAL A 220 9.81 6.13 1.57
N SER A 221 10.80 6.54 2.34
CA SER A 221 10.81 7.82 3.01
C SER A 221 12.17 8.51 2.87
N THR A 222 12.15 9.81 2.60
CA THR A 222 13.33 10.68 2.58
C THR A 222 12.92 12.03 3.20
N PRO A 223 13.58 12.48 4.28
CA PRO A 223 13.33 13.78 4.87
C PRO A 223 13.33 14.91 3.85
N THR A 224 12.43 15.86 3.99
CA THR A 224 12.17 16.90 2.98
C THR A 224 13.45 17.65 2.57
N ALA A 225 14.33 17.97 3.52
CA ALA A 225 15.60 18.66 3.25
C ALA A 225 16.60 17.83 2.42
N LEU A 226 16.42 16.50 2.33
CA LEU A 226 17.32 15.58 1.64
C LEU A 226 16.74 15.04 0.32
N ARG A 227 15.54 15.52 -0.07
CA ARG A 227 14.89 15.09 -1.32
C ARG A 227 15.63 15.59 -2.56
N ARG A 228 15.28 15.04 -3.73
CA ARG A 228 15.80 15.38 -5.06
C ARG A 228 17.29 15.04 -5.30
N GLN A 229 17.85 14.14 -4.49
CA GLN A 229 19.23 13.64 -4.57
C GLN A 229 19.32 12.16 -5.00
N GLY A 230 18.24 11.59 -5.55
CA GLY A 230 18.21 10.18 -5.98
C GLY A 230 18.00 9.15 -4.88
N LEU A 231 18.02 9.54 -3.59
CA LEU A 231 18.03 8.66 -2.43
C LEU A 231 16.84 7.69 -2.38
N GLY A 232 15.61 8.20 -2.58
CA GLY A 232 14.41 7.37 -2.59
C GLY A 232 14.42 6.32 -3.71
N GLY A 233 14.92 6.67 -4.89
CA GLY A 233 15.09 5.72 -5.99
C GLY A 233 16.15 4.68 -5.69
N ALA A 234 17.29 5.08 -5.14
CA ALA A 234 18.40 4.18 -4.84
C ALA A 234 18.06 3.16 -3.75
N ILE A 235 17.36 3.57 -2.67
CA ILE A 235 16.94 2.63 -1.63
C ILE A 235 15.85 1.68 -2.14
N THR A 236 14.91 2.17 -2.97
CA THR A 236 13.93 1.32 -3.65
C THR A 236 14.63 0.30 -4.53
N HIS A 237 15.60 0.72 -5.34
CA HIS A 237 16.39 -0.17 -6.17
C HIS A 237 17.08 -1.27 -5.35
N ALA A 238 17.70 -0.93 -4.20
CA ALA A 238 18.32 -1.92 -3.32
C ALA A 238 17.31 -2.95 -2.79
N ALA A 239 16.13 -2.52 -2.38
CA ALA A 239 15.03 -3.41 -1.97
C ALA A 239 14.60 -4.34 -3.12
N LEU A 240 14.48 -3.81 -4.34
CA LEU A 240 14.11 -4.59 -5.53
C LEU A 240 15.18 -5.63 -5.93
N GLN A 241 16.45 -5.34 -5.72
CA GLN A 241 17.52 -6.32 -5.91
C GLN A 241 17.35 -7.52 -4.96
N VAL A 242 16.93 -7.27 -3.71
CA VAL A 242 16.65 -8.35 -2.75
C VAL A 242 15.42 -9.16 -3.19
N ALA A 243 14.36 -8.53 -3.66
CA ALA A 243 13.20 -9.22 -4.22
C ALA A 243 13.60 -10.12 -5.41
N ARG A 244 14.37 -9.60 -6.35
CA ARG A 244 14.90 -10.36 -7.50
C ARG A 244 15.78 -11.53 -7.06
N ALA A 245 16.68 -11.32 -6.11
CA ALA A 245 17.54 -12.38 -5.56
C ALA A 245 16.75 -13.50 -4.85
N ARG A 246 15.54 -13.18 -4.34
CA ARG A 246 14.59 -14.16 -3.78
C ARG A 246 13.72 -14.86 -4.83
N GLY A 247 13.97 -14.62 -6.12
CA GLY A 247 13.29 -15.30 -7.23
C GLY A 247 12.00 -14.63 -7.72
N TYR A 248 11.64 -13.46 -7.19
CA TYR A 248 10.52 -12.70 -7.74
C TYR A 248 10.91 -12.14 -9.12
N ARG A 249 10.04 -12.35 -10.10
CA ARG A 249 10.26 -11.89 -11.48
C ARG A 249 9.70 -10.51 -11.74
N ASP A 250 8.75 -10.11 -10.93
CA ASP A 250 8.06 -8.84 -11.03
C ASP A 250 7.69 -8.31 -9.64
N THR A 251 7.29 -7.06 -9.60
CA THR A 251 6.90 -6.34 -8.39
C THR A 251 5.86 -5.29 -8.72
N TRP A 252 5.22 -4.77 -7.70
CA TRP A 252 4.29 -3.67 -7.80
C TRP A 252 4.55 -2.65 -6.69
N ILE A 253 4.00 -1.46 -6.86
CA ILE A 253 4.00 -0.42 -5.83
C ILE A 253 2.71 0.41 -5.94
N TRP A 254 2.16 0.79 -4.80
CA TRP A 254 1.09 1.79 -4.71
C TRP A 254 1.74 3.14 -4.41
N ALA A 255 1.93 3.93 -5.45
CA ALA A 255 2.73 5.14 -5.39
C ALA A 255 1.89 6.35 -4.99
N SER A 256 2.45 7.22 -4.13
CA SER A 256 1.96 8.58 -3.98
C SER A 256 2.25 9.40 -5.26
N ASP A 257 1.55 10.51 -5.45
CA ASP A 257 1.81 11.41 -6.59
C ASP A 257 3.27 11.91 -6.63
N LEU A 258 3.88 12.13 -5.47
CA LEU A 258 5.29 12.50 -5.37
C LEU A 258 6.22 11.35 -5.74
N GLY A 259 5.86 10.11 -5.37
CA GLY A 259 6.67 8.90 -5.61
C GLY A 259 6.62 8.42 -7.06
N LYS A 260 5.51 8.64 -7.76
CA LYS A 260 5.28 8.13 -9.11
C LYS A 260 6.44 8.40 -10.08
N SER A 261 6.94 9.64 -10.11
CA SER A 261 8.05 10.01 -10.99
C SER A 261 9.38 9.34 -10.60
N VAL A 262 9.57 9.01 -9.32
CA VAL A 262 10.75 8.28 -8.84
C VAL A 262 10.71 6.84 -9.33
N TYR A 263 9.56 6.18 -9.20
CA TYR A 263 9.40 4.78 -9.61
C TYR A 263 9.39 4.61 -11.13
N ALA A 264 8.82 5.56 -11.88
CA ALA A 264 8.90 5.55 -13.34
C ALA A 264 10.36 5.55 -13.84
N LYS A 265 11.27 6.25 -13.17
CA LYS A 265 12.71 6.25 -13.50
C LYS A 265 13.40 4.91 -13.21
N LEU A 266 12.84 4.07 -12.36
CA LEU A 266 13.29 2.71 -12.10
C LEU A 266 12.72 1.69 -13.09
N GLY A 267 11.84 2.13 -14.00
CA GLY A 267 11.18 1.28 -14.99
C GLY A 267 9.78 0.83 -14.63
N PHE A 268 9.22 1.28 -13.49
CA PHE A 268 7.82 1.01 -13.18
C PHE A 268 6.89 1.69 -14.18
N VAL A 269 5.87 0.97 -14.61
CA VAL A 269 4.82 1.49 -15.49
C VAL A 269 3.50 1.63 -14.73
N LEU A 270 2.81 2.73 -14.95
CA LEU A 270 1.50 2.97 -14.37
C LEU A 270 0.49 1.97 -14.97
N THR A 271 -0.22 1.23 -14.12
CA THR A 271 -1.02 0.08 -14.54
C THR A 271 -2.46 0.17 -14.01
N ASP A 272 -3.41 -0.23 -14.83
CA ASP A 272 -4.78 -0.51 -14.40
C ASP A 272 -4.93 -2.03 -14.14
N PHE A 273 -4.91 -2.40 -12.86
CA PHE A 273 -5.12 -3.79 -12.41
C PHE A 273 -6.61 -4.14 -12.25
N GLY A 274 -7.51 -3.27 -12.66
CA GLY A 274 -8.94 -3.47 -12.40
C GLY A 274 -9.37 -3.12 -10.98
N ILE A 275 -8.47 -2.58 -10.16
CA ILE A 275 -8.77 -2.16 -8.79
C ILE A 275 -9.54 -0.84 -8.85
N ARG A 276 -10.64 -0.75 -8.09
CA ARG A 276 -11.47 0.46 -8.00
C ARG A 276 -11.59 0.90 -6.56
N GLU A 277 -11.62 2.19 -6.33
CA GLU A 277 -11.68 2.81 -5.01
C GLU A 277 -12.98 3.59 -4.86
N TYR A 278 -13.64 3.39 -3.73
CA TYR A 278 -14.86 4.09 -3.32
C TYR A 278 -14.64 4.63 -1.93
N GLN A 279 -14.95 5.91 -1.72
CA GLN A 279 -14.82 6.54 -0.41
C GLN A 279 -16.17 6.73 0.25
N TRP A 280 -16.26 6.37 1.51
CA TRP A 280 -17.42 6.59 2.37
C TRP A 280 -17.04 7.46 3.55
N LYS A 281 -17.92 8.38 3.88
CA LYS A 281 -17.73 9.26 5.02
C LYS A 281 -19.05 9.34 5.79
N LYS A 282 -18.94 9.20 7.11
CA LYS A 282 -20.06 9.36 8.01
C LYS A 282 -20.63 10.79 7.92
N ARG A 283 -21.94 10.94 7.90
CA ARG A 283 -22.56 12.27 7.93
C ARG A 283 -22.28 12.92 9.28
N SER A 284 -21.85 14.17 9.26
CA SER A 284 -21.87 15.00 10.46
C SER A 284 -23.33 15.19 10.87
N ALA A 285 -23.66 14.93 12.15
CA ALA A 285 -24.98 15.15 12.70
C ALA A 285 -25.36 16.63 12.68
#